data_e285614c74d19c7eefda784e04a2ed6f
#
_entry.id   e285614c74d19c7eefda784e04a2ed6f
#
_cell.length_a   1.000
_cell.length_b   1.000
_cell.length_c   1.000
_cell.angle_alpha   90.00
_cell.angle_beta   90.00
_cell.angle_gamma   90.00
#
_symmetry.space_group_name_H-M   'P 1'
#
loop_
_entity.id
_entity.type
_entity.pdbx_description
1 polymer ?
#
loop_
_entity_poly.entity_id
_entity_poly.type
_entity_poly.pdbx_seq_one_letter_code
_entity_poly.pdbx_strand_id
1 'polypeptide(L)'
;VGPGRGSGAGSLVAWVLTITDMDPIRFNLLFERFLNPERVSMPDFDIDFCQDRRDEVIDYVRRKYGDDRVAHIITFGKLQARAVLRDVGRVLQMPYGQVDRICKLI
;
A
#
# COMPACT_ATOMS: atom_id res chain seq x y z
N VAL A 1 3.63 13.99 0.08
CA VAL A 1 4.16 12.79 0.75
C VAL A 1 3.32 12.51 1.98
N GLY A 2 2.94 11.25 2.16
CA GLY A 2 2.20 10.82 3.34
C GLY A 2 3.06 10.85 4.62
N PRO A 3 2.43 10.91 5.81
CA PRO A 3 3.13 11.07 7.09
C PRO A 3 3.96 9.85 7.50
N GLY A 4 3.71 8.72 6.91
CA GLY A 4 4.38 7.46 7.20
C GLY A 4 3.39 6.31 7.36
N ARG A 5 3.80 5.12 6.95
CA ARG A 5 2.99 3.91 6.97
C ARG A 5 3.89 2.68 7.23
N GLY A 6 3.31 1.62 7.77
CA GLY A 6 4.02 0.38 8.03
C GLY A 6 5.15 0.51 9.04
N SER A 7 6.18 -0.31 8.92
CA SER A 7 7.33 -0.34 9.82
C SER A 7 8.16 0.93 9.79
N GLY A 8 8.21 1.62 8.64
CA GLY A 8 8.91 2.89 8.50
C GLY A 8 8.42 3.98 9.44
N ALA A 9 7.12 3.98 9.78
CA ALA A 9 6.53 4.92 10.73
C ALA A 9 7.09 4.79 12.15
N GLY A 10 7.60 3.62 12.53
CA GLY A 10 8.24 3.37 13.82
C GLY A 10 9.72 3.75 13.89
N SER A 11 10.33 4.15 12.78
CA SER A 11 11.75 4.49 12.72
C SER A 11 12.02 5.92 13.23
N LEU A 12 12.75 6.04 14.33
CA LEU A 12 13.21 7.33 14.85
C LEU A 12 14.13 8.05 13.82
N VAL A 13 15.02 7.30 13.18
CA VAL A 13 15.94 7.84 12.16
C VAL A 13 15.18 8.40 10.98
N ALA A 14 14.15 7.71 10.50
CA ALA A 14 13.31 8.20 9.40
C ALA A 14 12.58 9.50 9.78
N TRP A 15 12.10 9.62 11.02
CA TRP A 15 11.49 10.85 11.51
C TRP A 15 12.50 12.00 11.61
N VAL A 16 13.67 11.77 12.17
CA VAL A 16 14.74 12.79 12.26
C VAL A 16 15.20 13.27 10.88
N LEU A 17 15.24 12.36 9.90
CA LEU A 17 15.58 12.68 8.51
C LEU A 17 14.41 13.27 7.71
N THR A 18 13.27 13.52 8.34
CA THR A 18 12.04 14.05 7.70
C THR A 18 11.45 13.15 6.60
N ILE A 19 11.76 11.86 6.63
CA ILE A 19 11.15 10.87 5.75
C ILE A 19 9.72 10.57 6.20
N THR A 20 9.50 10.56 7.53
CA THR A 20 8.19 10.44 8.16
C THR A 20 7.87 11.68 8.98
N ASP A 21 6.59 11.99 9.16
CA ASP A 21 6.11 13.20 9.87
C ASP A 21 5.61 12.92 11.29
N MET A 22 5.61 11.65 11.70
CA MET A 22 5.16 11.24 13.03
C MET A 22 6.34 10.87 13.92
N ASP A 23 6.40 11.51 15.10
CA ASP A 23 7.38 11.16 16.14
C ASP A 23 7.03 9.79 16.74
N PRO A 24 7.84 8.75 16.48
CA PRO A 24 7.52 7.40 16.92
C PRO A 24 7.60 7.24 18.44
N ILE A 25 8.34 8.08 19.14
CA ILE A 25 8.43 8.05 20.61
C ILE A 25 7.17 8.66 21.21
N ARG A 26 6.75 9.82 20.72
CA ARG A 26 5.55 10.51 21.19
C ARG A 26 4.29 9.66 21.04
N PHE A 27 4.16 8.95 19.93
CA PHE A 27 2.99 8.10 19.64
C PHE A 27 3.18 6.65 20.08
N ASN A 28 4.27 6.34 20.78
CA ASN A 28 4.60 5.00 21.26
C ASN A 28 4.54 3.91 20.17
N LEU A 29 5.10 4.22 19.01
CA LEU A 29 5.22 3.30 17.89
C LEU A 29 6.43 2.39 18.14
N LEU A 30 6.16 1.14 18.47
CA LEU A 30 7.20 0.15 18.78
C LEU A 30 7.81 -0.39 17.49
N PHE A 31 8.99 0.09 17.12
CA PHE A 31 9.74 -0.40 15.96
C PHE A 31 10.10 -1.89 16.08
N GLU A 32 10.35 -2.34 17.29
CA GLU A 32 10.69 -3.73 17.60
C GLU A 32 9.62 -4.73 17.20
N ARG A 33 8.35 -4.32 17.09
CA ARG A 33 7.26 -5.16 16.60
C ARG A 33 7.44 -5.58 15.14
N PHE A 34 8.20 -4.82 14.37
CA PHE A 34 8.48 -5.05 12.96
C PHE A 34 9.83 -5.75 12.73
N LEU A 35 10.61 -5.94 13.79
CA LEU A 35 11.87 -6.66 13.77
C LEU A 35 11.63 -8.12 14.14
N ASN A 36 12.01 -9.03 13.25
CA ASN A 36 12.05 -10.46 13.55
C ASN A 36 13.52 -10.91 13.45
N PRO A 37 14.16 -11.31 14.57
CA PRO A 37 15.57 -11.75 14.57
C PRO A 37 15.82 -12.96 13.67
N GLU A 38 14.80 -13.80 13.44
CA GLU A 38 14.88 -14.99 12.59
C GLU A 38 14.73 -14.65 11.10
N ARG A 39 14.22 -13.46 10.79
CA ARG A 39 14.00 -13.00 9.42
C ARG A 39 15.01 -11.94 9.04
N VAL A 40 16.10 -12.35 8.42
CA VAL A 40 17.05 -11.42 7.81
C VAL A 40 16.46 -10.93 6.49
N SER A 41 15.92 -9.71 6.49
CA SER A 41 15.38 -9.06 5.27
C SER A 41 15.90 -7.64 5.15
N MET A 42 15.98 -7.15 3.91
CA MET A 42 16.25 -5.74 3.66
C MET A 42 15.15 -4.87 4.27
N PRO A 43 15.47 -3.65 4.73
CA PRO A 43 14.46 -2.69 5.14
C PRO A 43 13.43 -2.44 4.04
N ASP A 44 12.16 -2.40 4.43
CA ASP A 44 11.05 -2.13 3.55
C ASP A 44 10.36 -0.84 4.00
N PHE A 45 10.26 0.13 3.09
CA PHE A 45 9.63 1.42 3.36
C PHE A 45 8.48 1.64 2.39
N ASP A 46 7.30 1.80 2.95
CA ASP A 46 6.11 2.22 2.21
C ASP A 46 5.98 3.74 2.26
N ILE A 47 6.07 4.39 1.12
CA ILE A 47 5.99 5.84 1.02
C ILE A 47 4.82 6.19 0.10
N ASP A 48 3.85 6.92 0.63
CA ASP A 48 2.68 7.38 -0.10
C ASP A 48 2.95 8.76 -0.73
N PHE A 49 2.72 8.85 -2.03
CA PHE A 49 2.79 10.11 -2.77
C PHE A 49 1.41 10.53 -3.30
N CYS A 50 1.23 11.83 -3.50
CA CYS A 50 0.05 12.35 -4.18
C CYS A 50 -0.10 11.73 -5.56
N GLN A 51 -1.31 11.28 -5.89
CA GLN A 51 -1.59 10.60 -7.14
C GLN A 51 -1.29 11.47 -8.36
N ASP A 52 -1.57 12.76 -8.30
CA ASP A 52 -1.47 13.68 -9.43
C ASP A 52 -0.06 13.81 -9.98
N ARG A 53 0.95 13.71 -9.12
CA ARG A 53 2.36 13.85 -9.50
C ARG A 53 3.21 12.60 -9.23
N ARG A 54 2.56 11.47 -9.03
CA ARG A 54 3.24 10.20 -8.73
C ARG A 54 4.21 9.80 -9.84
N ASP A 55 3.84 9.98 -11.08
CA ASP A 55 4.67 9.60 -12.21
C ASP A 55 5.96 10.43 -12.28
N GLU A 56 5.93 11.70 -11.90
CA GLU A 56 7.13 12.54 -11.82
C GLU A 56 8.14 11.99 -10.79
N VAL A 57 7.64 11.48 -9.66
CA VAL A 57 8.48 10.84 -8.63
C VAL A 57 9.13 9.57 -9.16
N ILE A 58 8.35 8.74 -9.88
CA ILE A 58 8.85 7.51 -10.48
C ILE A 58 9.95 7.83 -11.51
N ASP A 59 9.75 8.83 -12.35
CA ASP A 59 10.74 9.27 -13.33
C ASP A 59 12.01 9.84 -12.68
N TYR A 60 11.85 10.57 -11.57
CA TYR A 60 12.98 11.05 -10.80
C TYR A 60 13.82 9.89 -10.24
N VAL A 61 13.16 8.89 -9.65
CA VAL A 61 13.84 7.72 -9.05
C VAL A 61 14.55 6.91 -10.13
N ARG A 62 13.92 6.73 -11.30
CA ARG A 62 14.56 6.07 -12.46
C ARG A 62 15.83 6.78 -12.90
N ARG A 63 15.76 8.10 -13.04
CA ARG A 63 16.94 8.90 -13.45
C ARG A 63 18.06 8.85 -12.41
N LYS A 64 17.69 8.79 -11.13
CA LYS A 64 18.66 8.81 -10.03
C LYS A 64 19.33 7.45 -9.80
N TYR A 65 18.59 6.36 -9.88
CA TYR A 65 19.05 5.03 -9.49
C TYR A 65 19.24 4.05 -10.67
N GLY A 66 18.72 4.38 -11.83
CA GLY A 66 18.75 3.55 -13.04
C GLY A 66 17.45 2.79 -13.28
N ASP A 67 17.14 2.51 -14.54
CA ASP A 67 15.91 1.81 -14.95
C ASP A 67 15.87 0.36 -14.46
N ASP A 68 17.00 -0.25 -14.27
CA ASP A 68 17.17 -1.62 -13.76
C ASP A 68 16.82 -1.77 -12.28
N ARG A 69 16.67 -0.66 -11.57
CA ARG A 69 16.38 -0.62 -10.14
C ARG A 69 14.99 -0.14 -9.78
N VAL A 70 14.19 0.19 -10.78
CA VAL A 70 12.83 0.71 -10.60
C VAL A 70 11.85 -0.12 -11.41
N ALA A 71 10.93 -0.78 -10.73
CA ALA A 71 9.92 -1.61 -11.36
C ALA A 71 8.52 -1.24 -10.88
N HIS A 72 7.55 -1.34 -11.79
CA HIS A 72 6.14 -1.28 -11.44
C HIS A 72 5.66 -2.67 -11.04
N ILE A 73 5.01 -2.77 -9.89
CA ILE A 73 4.30 -3.98 -9.51
C ILE A 73 2.95 -3.95 -10.21
N ILE A 74 2.72 -4.91 -11.10
CA ILE A 74 1.45 -5.03 -11.81
C ILE A 74 0.40 -5.57 -10.83
N THR A 75 -0.67 -4.80 -10.61
CA THR A 75 -1.82 -5.26 -9.86
C THR A 75 -2.80 -5.91 -10.82
N PHE A 76 -3.01 -7.22 -10.68
CA PHE A 76 -3.99 -7.97 -11.47
C PHE A 76 -5.43 -7.86 -10.92
N GLY A 77 -5.64 -7.05 -9.90
CA GLY A 77 -6.97 -6.76 -9.35
C GLY A 77 -7.76 -5.87 -10.31
N LYS A 78 -8.63 -6.48 -11.13
CA LYS A 78 -9.62 -5.77 -11.92
C LYS A 78 -10.99 -5.91 -11.26
N LEU A 79 -11.76 -4.84 -11.28
CA LEU A 79 -13.19 -4.91 -10.99
C LEU A 79 -13.86 -5.68 -12.12
N GLN A 80 -13.90 -7.00 -12.00
CA GLN A 80 -14.61 -7.85 -12.95
C GLN A 80 -16.10 -7.88 -12.62
N ALA A 81 -16.94 -7.96 -13.64
CA ALA A 81 -18.39 -7.83 -13.52
C ALA A 81 -18.99 -8.73 -12.43
N ARG A 82 -18.60 -10.01 -12.37
CA ARG A 82 -19.10 -10.95 -11.34
C ARG A 82 -18.69 -10.56 -9.92
N ALA A 83 -17.47 -10.08 -9.72
CA ALA A 83 -16.98 -9.66 -8.41
C ALA A 83 -17.71 -8.38 -7.95
N VAL A 84 -17.83 -7.40 -8.83
CA VAL A 84 -18.56 -6.15 -8.56
C VAL A 84 -20.02 -6.42 -8.19
N LEU A 85 -20.72 -7.28 -8.94
CA LEU A 85 -22.11 -7.61 -8.63
C LEU A 85 -22.26 -8.25 -7.25
N ARG A 86 -21.33 -9.12 -6.85
CA ARG A 86 -21.36 -9.71 -5.50
C ARG A 86 -21.08 -8.67 -4.42
N ASP A 87 -20.12 -7.78 -4.63
CA ASP A 87 -19.76 -6.77 -3.65
C ASP A 87 -20.88 -5.73 -3.50
N VAL A 88 -21.43 -5.22 -4.59
CA VAL A 88 -22.57 -4.30 -4.58
C VAL A 88 -23.81 -4.98 -3.99
N GLY A 89 -24.09 -6.21 -4.37
CA GLY A 89 -25.21 -6.98 -3.82
C GLY A 89 -25.09 -7.13 -2.29
N ARG A 90 -23.89 -7.34 -1.78
CA ARG A 90 -23.64 -7.41 -0.33
C ARG A 90 -23.89 -6.08 0.36
N VAL A 91 -23.42 -4.97 -0.21
CA VAL A 91 -23.64 -3.61 0.33
C VAL A 91 -25.12 -3.25 0.34
N LEU A 92 -25.85 -3.62 -0.71
CA LEU A 92 -27.30 -3.41 -0.81
C LEU A 92 -28.12 -4.46 -0.03
N GLN A 93 -27.47 -5.37 0.70
CA GLN A 93 -28.12 -6.43 1.49
C GLN A 93 -29.06 -7.33 0.67
N MET A 94 -28.72 -7.55 -0.60
CA MET A 94 -29.47 -8.46 -1.46
C MET A 94 -29.26 -9.92 -1.03
N PRO A 95 -30.28 -10.81 -1.15
CA PRO A 95 -30.12 -12.23 -0.88
C PRO A 95 -29.01 -12.85 -1.76
N TYR A 96 -28.12 -13.59 -1.13
CA TYR A 96 -26.94 -14.15 -1.80
C TYR A 96 -27.29 -15.01 -3.03
N GLY A 97 -28.36 -15.83 -2.91
CA GLY A 97 -28.81 -16.67 -4.01
C GLY A 97 -29.38 -15.89 -5.21
N GLN A 98 -29.89 -14.68 -4.99
CA GLN A 98 -30.36 -13.80 -6.06
C GLN A 98 -29.17 -13.22 -6.82
N VAL A 99 -28.18 -12.71 -6.10
CA VAL A 99 -26.96 -12.15 -6.68
C VAL A 99 -26.18 -13.22 -7.46
N ASP A 100 -26.10 -14.44 -6.92
CA ASP A 100 -25.38 -15.53 -7.58
C ASP A 100 -26.08 -15.99 -8.88
N ARG A 101 -27.41 -15.95 -8.91
CA ARG A 101 -28.17 -16.19 -10.16
C ARG A 101 -27.86 -15.15 -11.23
N ILE A 102 -27.79 -13.87 -10.85
CA ILE A 102 -27.43 -12.79 -11.78
C ILE A 102 -25.99 -12.97 -12.26
N CYS A 103 -25.06 -13.31 -11.38
CA CYS A 103 -23.67 -13.56 -11.74
C CYS A 103 -23.45 -14.73 -12.71
N LYS A 104 -24.38 -15.70 -12.73
CA LYS A 104 -24.33 -16.82 -13.67
C LYS A 104 -24.74 -16.46 -15.10
N LEU A 105 -25.39 -15.30 -15.28
CA LEU A 105 -25.80 -14.80 -16.61
C LEU A 105 -24.66 -14.07 -17.35
N ILE A 106 -23.57 -13.76 -16.63
CA ILE A 106 -22.34 -13.12 -17.12
C ILE A 106 -21.25 -14.20 -17.23
#